data_41bb9877753a92ed1653e7f65bb9be19
#
_entry.id   41bb9877753a92ed1653e7f65bb9be19
#
_cell.length_a   1.000
_cell.length_b   1.000
_cell.length_c   1.000
_cell.angle_alpha   90.00
_cell.angle_beta   90.00
_cell.angle_gamma   90.00
#
_symmetry.space_group_name_H-M   'P 1'
#
loop_
_entity.id
_entity.type
_entity.pdbx_description
1 polymer ?
#
loop_
_entity_poly.entity_id
_entity_poly.type
_entity_poly.pdbx_seq_one_letter_code
_entity_poly.pdbx_strand_id
1 'polypeptide(L)'
;MEWIYPILGKQKCLPFYLSGIGIAEPEYHVIREEGLVSHQLHYTQSGRGNLVVGGATYPLEPGSMFYMAPGIPHEYYPLVEDEWTTCWLVFRGEHLLELMKGMGFDGFAYDKNVVNEKITGIFHQMLKAAKDPLYGDERCSMLVYEYIMNVRQAFLANKKYGGQSAKSMLQRALMFIHKNYARDITLEELAEMSGVTKQHFCRVFKEQMRMRPMEYLARQR
;
A
#
# COMPACT_ATOMS: atom_id res chain seq x y z
N MET A 1 14.93 20.14 -4.39
CA MET A 1 13.59 19.97 -4.96
C MET A 1 13.70 19.30 -6.33
N GLU A 2 13.09 18.15 -6.55
CA GLU A 2 13.11 17.42 -7.82
C GLU A 2 11.72 16.89 -8.11
N TRP A 3 11.13 17.24 -9.27
CA TRP A 3 9.86 16.70 -9.71
C TRP A 3 9.76 16.56 -11.22
N ILE A 4 8.93 15.63 -11.65
CA ILE A 4 8.66 15.34 -13.05
C ILE A 4 7.14 15.24 -13.24
N TYR A 5 6.62 15.97 -14.21
CA TYR A 5 5.26 15.84 -14.71
C TYR A 5 5.33 15.35 -16.17
N PRO A 6 5.09 14.05 -16.42
CA PRO A 6 5.07 13.54 -17.78
C PRO A 6 4.01 14.24 -18.66
N ILE A 7 4.32 14.41 -19.93
CA ILE A 7 3.34 14.92 -20.91
C ILE A 7 2.32 13.82 -21.16
N LEU A 8 1.10 14.01 -20.68
CA LEU A 8 0.04 13.02 -20.79
C LEU A 8 -0.45 12.88 -22.23
N GLY A 9 -0.28 11.71 -22.82
CA GLY A 9 -0.68 11.40 -24.18
C GLY A 9 -0.86 9.90 -24.41
N LYS A 10 0.14 9.23 -24.98
CA LYS A 10 0.15 7.81 -25.33
C LYS A 10 -0.06 6.87 -24.13
N GLN A 11 0.46 7.23 -22.96
CA GLN A 11 0.37 6.45 -21.72
C GLN A 11 -1.06 6.28 -21.20
N LYS A 12 -2.03 7.04 -21.68
CA LYS A 12 -3.45 6.89 -21.30
C LYS A 12 -4.05 5.54 -21.68
N CYS A 13 -3.43 4.81 -22.59
CA CYS A 13 -3.82 3.42 -22.92
C CYS A 13 -3.33 2.40 -21.89
N LEU A 14 -2.40 2.79 -21.00
CA LEU A 14 -1.88 1.93 -19.96
C LEU A 14 -2.87 1.85 -18.78
N PRO A 15 -2.99 0.69 -18.11
CA PRO A 15 -3.93 0.52 -16.99
C PRO A 15 -3.59 1.43 -15.79
N PHE A 16 -2.31 1.75 -15.62
CA PHE A 16 -1.79 2.72 -14.66
C PHE A 16 -0.79 3.61 -15.37
N TYR A 17 -0.83 4.90 -15.14
CA TYR A 17 0.21 5.79 -15.63
C TYR A 17 0.53 6.88 -14.63
N LEU A 18 1.81 7.23 -14.62
CA LEU A 18 2.33 8.31 -13.81
C LEU A 18 1.83 9.65 -14.36
N SER A 19 1.25 10.50 -13.51
CA SER A 19 0.91 11.89 -13.85
C SER A 19 1.80 12.92 -13.17
N GLY A 20 2.62 12.48 -12.21
CA GLY A 20 3.65 13.28 -11.57
C GLY A 20 4.35 12.49 -10.46
N ILE A 21 5.62 12.82 -10.24
CA ILE A 21 6.43 12.26 -9.16
C ILE A 21 7.45 13.31 -8.72
N GLY A 22 7.75 13.37 -7.43
CA GLY A 22 8.75 14.32 -6.96
C GLY A 22 9.16 14.16 -5.52
N ILE A 23 10.22 14.88 -5.20
CA ILE A 23 10.75 15.10 -3.86
C ILE A 23 10.66 16.59 -3.59
N ALA A 24 9.91 16.98 -2.57
CA ALA A 24 9.86 18.35 -2.07
C ALA A 24 10.80 18.49 -0.88
N GLU A 25 11.74 19.39 -1.02
CA GLU A 25 12.80 19.67 -0.02
C GLU A 25 13.13 21.16 -0.06
N PRO A 26 12.61 21.96 0.87
CA PRO A 26 11.57 21.61 1.84
C PRO A 26 10.18 21.46 1.19
N GLU A 27 9.28 20.76 1.90
CA GLU A 27 7.85 20.77 1.60
C GLU A 27 7.21 22.04 2.17
N TYR A 28 6.20 22.54 1.50
CA TYR A 28 5.50 23.76 1.87
C TYR A 28 4.04 23.52 2.25
N HIS A 29 3.36 24.56 2.73
CA HIS A 29 1.94 24.49 3.03
C HIS A 29 1.11 24.37 1.76
N VAL A 30 0.29 23.34 1.68
CA VAL A 30 -0.57 23.04 0.53
C VAL A 30 -2.02 22.89 0.99
N ILE A 31 -2.92 23.63 0.34
CA ILE A 31 -4.37 23.52 0.52
C ILE A 31 -4.97 23.05 -0.80
N ARG A 32 -5.84 22.04 -0.74
CA ARG A 32 -6.54 21.49 -1.90
C ARG A 32 -8.03 21.37 -1.58
N GLU A 33 -8.74 22.46 -1.77
CA GLU A 33 -10.16 22.56 -1.42
C GLU A 33 -11.05 21.58 -2.20
N GLU A 34 -10.69 21.27 -3.46
CA GLU A 34 -11.39 20.30 -4.31
C GLU A 34 -10.65 18.96 -4.46
N GLY A 35 -9.54 18.79 -3.73
CA GLY A 35 -8.64 17.64 -3.90
C GLY A 35 -7.85 17.68 -5.20
N LEU A 36 -7.27 16.54 -5.57
CA LEU A 36 -6.59 16.33 -6.84
C LEU A 36 -7.49 15.56 -7.80
N VAL A 37 -7.26 15.74 -9.10
CA VAL A 37 -7.90 14.90 -10.14
C VAL A 37 -7.21 13.54 -10.34
N SER A 38 -6.14 13.28 -9.60
CA SER A 38 -5.32 12.08 -9.66
C SER A 38 -5.31 11.41 -8.29
N HIS A 39 -5.04 10.11 -8.26
CA HIS A 39 -4.67 9.42 -7.03
C HIS A 39 -3.31 9.91 -6.55
N GLN A 40 -3.14 10.05 -5.25
CA GLN A 40 -1.87 10.45 -4.64
C GLN A 40 -1.43 9.45 -3.58
N LEU A 41 -0.13 9.13 -3.58
CA LEU A 41 0.60 8.55 -2.47
C LEU A 41 1.70 9.52 -2.08
N HIS A 42 1.79 9.80 -0.80
CA HIS A 42 2.70 10.81 -0.26
C HIS A 42 3.30 10.31 1.05
N TYR A 43 4.61 10.37 1.19
CA TYR A 43 5.28 9.97 2.43
C TYR A 43 6.30 10.99 2.91
N THR A 44 6.50 11.01 4.22
CA THR A 44 7.53 11.82 4.87
C THR A 44 8.86 11.07 4.85
N GLN A 45 9.88 11.69 4.27
CA GLN A 45 11.25 11.19 4.28
C GLN A 45 12.00 11.67 5.51
N SER A 46 11.92 12.97 5.83
CA SER A 46 12.54 13.58 7.02
C SER A 46 11.73 14.78 7.48
N GLY A 47 12.00 15.28 8.69
CA GLY A 47 11.23 16.37 9.27
C GLY A 47 9.82 15.94 9.69
N ARG A 48 8.92 16.90 9.90
CA ARG A 48 7.57 16.67 10.40
C ARG A 48 6.57 17.63 9.79
N GLY A 49 5.37 17.14 9.54
CA GLY A 49 4.22 17.94 9.12
C GLY A 49 2.92 17.44 9.70
N ASN A 50 1.84 18.10 9.35
CA ASN A 50 0.49 17.65 9.62
C ASN A 50 -0.31 17.54 8.32
N LEU A 51 -1.22 16.56 8.27
CA LEU A 51 -2.23 16.40 7.25
C LEU A 51 -3.60 16.62 7.89
N VAL A 52 -4.46 17.42 7.24
CA VAL A 52 -5.85 17.63 7.65
C VAL A 52 -6.78 17.07 6.58
N VAL A 53 -7.67 16.17 6.98
CA VAL A 53 -8.68 15.55 6.11
C VAL A 53 -9.99 15.42 6.88
N GLY A 54 -11.09 15.97 6.35
CA GLY A 54 -12.40 15.88 6.98
C GLY A 54 -12.45 16.46 8.39
N GLY A 55 -11.62 17.47 8.69
CA GLY A 55 -11.51 18.11 10.01
C GLY A 55 -10.65 17.34 11.03
N ALA A 56 -10.12 16.18 10.67
CA ALA A 56 -9.18 15.43 11.52
C ALA A 56 -7.73 15.70 11.12
N THR A 57 -6.83 15.82 12.11
CA THR A 57 -5.40 16.05 11.91
C THR A 57 -4.60 14.77 12.11
N TYR A 58 -3.73 14.47 11.17
CA TYR A 58 -2.86 13.29 11.15
C TYR A 58 -1.39 13.74 11.16
N PRO A 59 -0.58 13.35 12.16
CA PRO A 59 0.83 13.73 12.21
C PRO A 59 1.62 13.00 11.12
N LEU A 60 2.42 13.75 10.38
CA LEU A 60 3.31 13.24 9.34
C LEU A 60 4.75 13.25 9.86
N GLU A 61 5.28 12.06 10.15
CA GLU A 61 6.64 11.83 10.68
C GLU A 61 7.41 10.92 9.71
N PRO A 62 8.75 10.82 9.80
CA PRO A 62 9.51 9.92 8.95
C PRO A 62 8.96 8.49 8.97
N GLY A 63 8.68 7.95 7.78
CA GLY A 63 8.04 6.64 7.62
C GLY A 63 6.52 6.66 7.50
N SER A 64 5.85 7.78 7.83
CA SER A 64 4.41 7.92 7.61
C SER A 64 4.08 8.10 6.12
N MET A 65 2.92 7.59 5.74
CA MET A 65 2.39 7.70 4.38
C MET A 65 0.89 7.92 4.40
N PHE A 66 0.40 8.70 3.45
CA PHE A 66 -1.02 8.75 3.15
C PHE A 66 -1.31 8.45 1.68
N TYR A 67 -2.48 7.89 1.45
CA TYR A 67 -3.13 7.78 0.15
C TYR A 67 -4.32 8.73 0.11
N MET A 68 -4.52 9.38 -1.04
CA MET A 68 -5.64 10.25 -1.32
C MET A 68 -6.26 9.88 -2.66
N ALA A 69 -7.56 9.60 -2.67
CA ALA A 69 -8.32 9.42 -3.90
C ALA A 69 -8.61 10.77 -4.58
N PRO A 70 -8.93 10.77 -5.88
CA PRO A 70 -9.37 11.99 -6.56
C PRO A 70 -10.54 12.68 -5.85
N GLY A 71 -10.53 14.00 -5.84
CA GLY A 71 -11.61 14.82 -5.32
C GLY A 71 -11.74 14.88 -3.80
N ILE A 72 -10.79 14.37 -3.03
CA ILE A 72 -10.81 14.46 -1.57
C ILE A 72 -10.14 15.75 -1.11
N PRO A 73 -10.88 16.70 -0.49
CA PRO A 73 -10.31 17.91 0.08
C PRO A 73 -9.30 17.59 1.18
N HIS A 74 -8.15 18.24 1.14
CA HIS A 74 -7.12 18.03 2.14
C HIS A 74 -6.15 19.22 2.22
N GLU A 75 -5.50 19.32 3.34
CA GLU A 75 -4.46 20.31 3.62
C GLU A 75 -3.28 19.60 4.28
N TYR A 76 -2.06 19.99 3.95
CA TYR A 76 -0.87 19.57 4.68
C TYR A 76 0.14 20.69 4.79
N TYR A 77 0.88 20.72 5.89
CA TYR A 77 1.83 21.79 6.20
C TYR A 77 2.97 21.30 7.09
N PRO A 78 4.18 21.93 6.99
CA PRO A 78 5.30 21.64 7.87
C PRO A 78 5.00 22.12 9.30
N LEU A 79 5.55 21.40 10.29
CA LEU A 79 5.56 21.87 11.69
C LEU A 79 6.69 22.85 11.97
N VAL A 80 7.79 22.71 11.24
CA VAL A 80 8.92 23.63 11.25
C VAL A 80 9.23 23.95 9.78
N GLU A 81 9.29 25.23 9.45
CA GLU A 81 9.63 25.68 8.11
C GLU A 81 11.02 25.19 7.72
N ASP A 82 11.20 24.88 6.44
CA ASP A 82 12.44 24.44 5.81
C ASP A 82 13.04 23.10 6.30
N GLU A 83 12.35 22.36 7.17
CA GLU A 83 12.87 21.10 7.71
C GLU A 83 12.16 19.83 7.19
N TRP A 84 11.05 19.99 6.49
CA TRP A 84 10.23 18.84 6.10
C TRP A 84 10.50 18.42 4.66
N THR A 85 10.97 17.18 4.47
CA THR A 85 11.17 16.56 3.15
C THR A 85 10.15 15.48 2.91
N THR A 86 9.50 15.56 1.77
CA THR A 86 8.48 14.60 1.36
C THR A 86 8.76 14.01 -0.02
N CYS A 87 8.21 12.83 -0.23
CA CYS A 87 8.19 12.18 -1.53
C CYS A 87 6.74 11.90 -1.93
N TRP A 88 6.38 12.29 -3.13
CA TRP A 88 5.02 12.18 -3.61
C TRP A 88 4.93 11.59 -5.01
N LEU A 89 3.87 10.88 -5.23
CA LEU A 89 3.52 10.21 -6.48
C LEU A 89 2.06 10.48 -6.78
N VAL A 90 1.76 10.99 -7.97
CA VAL A 90 0.39 11.12 -8.49
C VAL A 90 0.24 10.28 -9.75
N PHE A 91 -0.82 9.50 -9.82
CA PHE A 91 -1.04 8.52 -10.87
C PHE A 91 -2.52 8.43 -11.25
N ARG A 92 -2.77 7.93 -12.43
CA ARG A 92 -4.11 7.77 -13.01
C ARG A 92 -4.23 6.41 -13.69
N GLY A 93 -5.44 6.05 -14.07
CA GLY A 93 -5.77 4.86 -14.84
C GLY A 93 -7.27 4.77 -15.03
N GLU A 94 -7.69 4.07 -16.06
CA GLU A 94 -9.09 3.74 -16.25
C GLU A 94 -9.54 2.73 -15.18
N HIS A 95 -10.72 2.91 -14.59
CA HIS A 95 -11.25 2.09 -13.48
C HIS A 95 -10.37 2.01 -12.21
N LEU A 96 -9.37 2.88 -12.11
CA LEU A 96 -8.42 2.84 -11.00
C LEU A 96 -9.08 3.11 -9.64
N LEU A 97 -10.11 3.96 -9.58
CA LEU A 97 -10.83 4.25 -8.34
C LEU A 97 -11.46 3.00 -7.75
N GLU A 98 -12.13 2.19 -8.57
CA GLU A 98 -12.76 0.94 -8.13
C GLU A 98 -11.71 -0.09 -7.71
N LEU A 99 -10.61 -0.17 -8.46
CA LEU A 99 -9.50 -1.06 -8.13
C LEU A 99 -8.86 -0.68 -6.79
N MET A 100 -8.57 0.60 -6.56
CA MET A 100 -8.00 1.09 -5.29
C MET A 100 -8.94 0.80 -4.12
N LYS A 101 -10.24 1.03 -4.29
CA LYS A 101 -11.27 0.66 -3.31
C LYS A 101 -11.28 -0.84 -3.02
N GLY A 102 -11.25 -1.68 -4.04
CA GLY A 102 -11.17 -3.14 -3.90
C GLY A 102 -9.88 -3.62 -3.19
N MET A 103 -8.80 -2.85 -3.29
CA MET A 103 -7.55 -3.08 -2.57
C MET A 103 -7.57 -2.57 -1.11
N GLY A 104 -8.64 -1.89 -0.68
CA GLY A 104 -8.79 -1.35 0.67
C GLY A 104 -8.37 0.11 0.82
N PHE A 105 -8.18 0.83 -0.28
CA PHE A 105 -7.93 2.27 -0.34
C PHE A 105 -9.22 3.01 -0.75
N ASP A 106 -10.17 3.13 0.18
CA ASP A 106 -11.45 3.79 -0.06
C ASP A 106 -11.39 5.26 0.37
N GLY A 107 -11.21 6.14 -0.60
CA GLY A 107 -11.12 7.59 -0.41
C GLY A 107 -9.79 8.05 0.18
N PHE A 108 -9.53 7.71 1.42
CA PHE A 108 -8.35 8.11 2.18
C PHE A 108 -7.78 6.95 3.00
N ALA A 109 -6.46 6.90 3.10
CA ALA A 109 -5.76 6.00 4.02
C ALA A 109 -4.50 6.68 4.56
N TYR A 110 -4.19 6.45 5.84
CA TYR A 110 -3.02 6.96 6.53
C TYR A 110 -2.46 5.91 7.49
N ASP A 111 -1.14 5.84 7.59
CA ASP A 111 -0.44 5.05 8.61
C ASP A 111 0.96 5.63 8.87
N LYS A 112 1.47 5.46 10.09
CA LYS A 112 2.75 6.03 10.54
C LYS A 112 3.98 5.25 10.09
N ASN A 113 3.85 3.94 9.85
CA ASN A 113 4.98 3.04 9.64
C ASN A 113 4.82 2.22 8.34
N VAL A 114 4.64 2.92 7.23
CA VAL A 114 4.43 2.28 5.92
C VAL A 114 5.74 2.17 5.14
N VAL A 115 6.57 3.20 5.22
CA VAL A 115 7.75 3.35 4.36
C VAL A 115 8.85 2.39 4.81
N ASN A 116 9.37 1.62 3.86
CA ASN A 116 10.50 0.72 4.03
C ASN A 116 11.43 0.79 2.81
N GLU A 117 12.60 0.16 2.88
CA GLU A 117 13.62 0.19 1.82
C GLU A 117 13.09 -0.26 0.44
N LYS A 118 12.14 -1.20 0.41
CA LYS A 118 11.55 -1.65 -0.86
C LYS A 118 10.66 -0.58 -1.48
N ILE A 119 9.84 0.09 -0.68
CA ILE A 119 8.97 1.18 -1.13
C ILE A 119 9.79 2.36 -1.63
N THR A 120 10.81 2.78 -0.87
CA THR A 120 11.73 3.86 -1.29
C THR A 120 12.52 3.49 -2.53
N GLY A 121 13.00 2.24 -2.62
CA GLY A 121 13.72 1.74 -3.79
C GLY A 121 12.88 1.78 -5.07
N ILE A 122 11.61 1.37 -5.02
CA ILE A 122 10.70 1.43 -6.18
C ILE A 122 10.41 2.90 -6.55
N PHE A 123 10.22 3.77 -5.56
CA PHE A 123 10.02 5.20 -5.79
C PHE A 123 11.19 5.82 -6.58
N HIS A 124 12.43 5.57 -6.16
CA HIS A 124 13.61 6.09 -6.85
C HIS A 124 13.80 5.47 -8.25
N GLN A 125 13.47 4.17 -8.44
CA GLN A 125 13.45 3.58 -9.78
C GLN A 125 12.44 4.27 -10.69
N MET A 126 11.25 4.60 -10.16
CA MET A 126 10.20 5.31 -10.89
C MET A 126 10.61 6.75 -11.24
N LEU A 127 11.23 7.47 -10.28
CA LEU A 127 11.74 8.82 -10.49
C LEU A 127 12.83 8.82 -11.59
N LYS A 128 13.68 7.78 -11.62
CA LYS A 128 14.68 7.61 -12.68
C LYS A 128 14.03 7.27 -14.03
N ALA A 129 13.07 6.33 -14.05
CA ALA A 129 12.38 5.93 -15.27
C ALA A 129 11.58 7.08 -15.89
N ALA A 130 10.97 7.93 -15.08
CA ALA A 130 10.19 9.08 -15.55
C ALA A 130 11.02 10.12 -16.33
N LYS A 131 12.35 10.05 -16.29
CA LYS A 131 13.26 10.88 -17.07
C LYS A 131 13.54 10.33 -18.47
N ASP A 132 13.20 9.06 -18.72
CA ASP A 132 13.42 8.42 -20.02
C ASP A 132 12.29 8.81 -21.00
N PRO A 133 12.59 9.53 -22.09
CA PRO A 133 11.57 9.99 -23.04
C PRO A 133 11.04 8.89 -23.97
N LEU A 134 11.70 7.73 -24.05
CA LEU A 134 11.35 6.65 -24.98
C LEU A 134 10.56 5.53 -24.31
N TYR A 135 11.00 5.05 -23.17
CA TYR A 135 10.45 3.86 -22.50
C TYR A 135 10.00 4.14 -21.05
N GLY A 136 10.03 5.41 -20.65
CA GLY A 136 9.70 5.82 -19.28
C GLY A 136 8.26 5.53 -18.92
N ASP A 137 7.32 5.71 -19.86
CA ASP A 137 5.89 5.57 -19.60
C ASP A 137 5.51 4.12 -19.24
N GLU A 138 5.94 3.14 -20.04
CA GLU A 138 5.68 1.72 -19.79
C GLU A 138 6.39 1.24 -18.53
N ARG A 139 7.63 1.68 -18.34
CA ARG A 139 8.38 1.34 -17.12
C ARG A 139 7.73 1.92 -15.87
N CYS A 140 7.30 3.18 -15.92
CA CYS A 140 6.57 3.82 -14.82
C CYS A 140 5.24 3.12 -14.55
N SER A 141 4.49 2.70 -15.59
CA SER A 141 3.24 1.95 -15.42
C SER A 141 3.43 0.67 -14.60
N MET A 142 4.46 -0.12 -14.93
CA MET A 142 4.80 -1.32 -14.17
C MET A 142 5.19 -1.00 -12.72
N LEU A 143 6.02 0.02 -12.54
CA LEU A 143 6.49 0.43 -11.21
C LEU A 143 5.39 1.03 -10.35
N VAL A 144 4.42 1.76 -10.92
CA VAL A 144 3.23 2.25 -10.20
C VAL A 144 2.46 1.08 -9.61
N TYR A 145 2.19 0.03 -10.39
CA TYR A 145 1.50 -1.15 -9.88
C TYR A 145 2.30 -1.86 -8.79
N GLU A 146 3.59 -2.08 -9.01
CA GLU A 146 4.48 -2.69 -8.01
C GLU A 146 4.50 -1.86 -6.71
N TYR A 147 4.57 -0.54 -6.82
CA TYR A 147 4.55 0.39 -5.69
C TYR A 147 3.26 0.26 -4.88
N ILE A 148 2.10 0.34 -5.55
CA ILE A 148 0.77 0.19 -4.93
C ILE A 148 0.68 -1.14 -4.16
N MET A 149 1.14 -2.24 -4.76
CA MET A 149 1.08 -3.56 -4.12
C MET A 149 1.95 -3.64 -2.87
N ASN A 150 3.15 -3.04 -2.87
CA ASN A 150 4.02 -2.99 -1.69
C ASN A 150 3.46 -2.07 -0.61
N VAL A 151 2.95 -0.91 -0.97
CA VAL A 151 2.27 0.01 -0.05
C VAL A 151 1.07 -0.68 0.59
N ARG A 152 0.21 -1.34 -0.20
CA ARG A 152 -0.91 -2.12 0.33
C ARG A 152 -0.48 -3.18 1.34
N GLN A 153 0.60 -3.92 1.05
CA GLN A 153 1.13 -4.92 1.98
C GLN A 153 1.57 -4.29 3.30
N ALA A 154 2.24 -3.13 3.25
CA ALA A 154 2.67 -2.41 4.44
C ALA A 154 1.48 -1.91 5.28
N PHE A 155 0.48 -1.27 4.66
CA PHE A 155 -0.76 -0.87 5.34
C PHE A 155 -1.50 -2.05 5.97
N LEU A 156 -1.55 -3.20 5.29
CA LEU A 156 -2.17 -4.40 5.84
C LEU A 156 -1.35 -5.01 6.98
N ALA A 157 -0.04 -4.94 6.93
CA ALA A 157 0.82 -5.42 8.02
C ALA A 157 0.56 -4.62 9.30
N ASN A 158 0.48 -3.28 9.20
CA ASN A 158 0.25 -2.40 10.34
C ASN A 158 -1.16 -2.55 10.94
N LYS A 159 -2.20 -2.64 10.11
CA LYS A 159 -3.57 -2.96 10.58
C LYS A 159 -3.64 -4.28 11.36
N LYS A 160 -2.66 -5.16 11.20
CA LYS A 160 -2.56 -6.47 11.88
C LYS A 160 -1.81 -6.43 13.21
N TYR A 161 -1.04 -5.39 13.52
CA TYR A 161 -0.49 -5.24 14.88
C TYR A 161 -1.58 -5.01 15.92
N GLY A 162 -2.82 -4.64 15.51
CA GLY A 162 -4.04 -4.75 16.31
C GLY A 162 -4.77 -6.10 16.22
N GLY A 163 -4.32 -7.02 15.34
CA GLY A 163 -4.92 -8.33 15.09
C GLY A 163 -3.89 -9.33 14.55
N GLN A 164 -2.86 -9.63 15.36
CA GLN A 164 -1.70 -10.45 14.99
C GLN A 164 -2.01 -11.93 14.63
N SER A 165 -3.29 -12.30 14.55
CA SER A 165 -3.69 -13.70 14.60
C SER A 165 -3.96 -14.37 13.24
N ALA A 166 -4.86 -13.84 12.42
CA ALA A 166 -5.43 -14.64 11.32
C ALA A 166 -4.46 -14.97 10.15
N LYS A 167 -3.65 -14.05 9.67
CA LYS A 167 -2.78 -14.32 8.50
C LYS A 167 -1.47 -15.02 8.87
N SER A 168 -0.86 -14.67 10.00
CA SER A 168 0.32 -15.40 10.50
C SER A 168 -0.04 -16.81 10.92
N MET A 169 -1.23 -17.00 11.50
CA MET A 169 -1.84 -18.27 11.79
C MET A 169 -2.05 -19.11 10.52
N LEU A 170 -2.72 -18.53 9.53
CA LEU A 170 -2.98 -19.18 8.26
C LEU A 170 -1.69 -19.52 7.50
N GLN A 171 -0.74 -18.59 7.46
CA GLN A 171 0.54 -18.80 6.78
C GLN A 171 1.33 -19.94 7.42
N ARG A 172 1.38 -20.02 8.77
CA ARG A 172 2.01 -21.14 9.48
C ARG A 172 1.32 -22.47 9.15
N ALA A 173 -0.02 -22.49 9.18
CA ALA A 173 -0.79 -23.68 8.85
C ALA A 173 -0.56 -24.14 7.40
N LEU A 174 -0.57 -23.23 6.43
CA LEU A 174 -0.31 -23.56 5.03
C LEU A 174 1.12 -24.07 4.82
N MET A 175 2.11 -23.41 5.39
CA MET A 175 3.50 -23.89 5.35
C MET A 175 3.65 -25.28 5.95
N PHE A 176 2.98 -25.54 7.06
CA PHE A 176 3.00 -26.84 7.72
C PHE A 176 2.33 -27.92 6.85
N ILE A 177 1.15 -27.63 6.29
CA ILE A 177 0.47 -28.53 5.36
C ILE A 177 1.38 -28.83 4.16
N HIS A 178 1.91 -27.82 3.48
CA HIS A 178 2.78 -28.00 2.31
C HIS A 178 4.04 -28.82 2.61
N LYS A 179 4.57 -28.72 3.81
CA LYS A 179 5.75 -29.49 4.22
C LYS A 179 5.44 -30.93 4.62
N ASN A 180 4.21 -31.21 5.06
CA ASN A 180 3.85 -32.46 5.71
C ASN A 180 2.62 -33.17 5.08
N TYR A 181 2.08 -32.72 3.95
CA TYR A 181 0.82 -33.22 3.36
C TYR A 181 0.81 -34.74 3.12
N ALA A 182 1.98 -35.37 2.94
CA ALA A 182 2.11 -36.81 2.70
C ALA A 182 1.84 -37.66 3.96
N ARG A 183 1.86 -37.08 5.17
CA ARG A 183 1.51 -37.76 6.43
C ARG A 183 0.13 -37.38 6.92
N ASP A 184 -0.39 -38.14 7.86
CA ASP A 184 -1.63 -37.78 8.50
C ASP A 184 -1.47 -36.54 9.39
N ILE A 185 -2.24 -35.51 9.07
CA ILE A 185 -2.31 -34.24 9.79
C ILE A 185 -3.73 -34.12 10.34
N THR A 186 -3.84 -33.83 11.65
CA THR A 186 -5.12 -33.64 12.30
C THR A 186 -5.49 -32.16 12.38
N LEU A 187 -6.77 -31.86 12.54
CA LEU A 187 -7.24 -30.49 12.76
C LEU A 187 -6.71 -29.91 14.08
N GLU A 188 -6.55 -30.78 15.08
CA GLU A 188 -5.96 -30.48 16.38
C GLU A 188 -4.55 -29.93 16.22
N GLU A 189 -3.73 -30.65 15.47
CA GLU A 189 -2.33 -30.31 15.21
C GLU A 189 -2.21 -28.96 14.48
N LEU A 190 -3.08 -28.70 13.50
CA LEU A 190 -3.11 -27.41 12.79
C LEU A 190 -3.53 -26.24 13.70
N ALA A 191 -4.50 -26.45 14.58
CA ALA A 191 -4.97 -25.46 15.52
C ALA A 191 -3.92 -25.15 16.61
N GLU A 192 -3.31 -26.17 17.18
CA GLU A 192 -2.25 -26.07 18.19
C GLU A 192 -1.03 -25.33 17.65
N MET A 193 -0.56 -25.72 16.47
CA MET A 193 0.55 -25.05 15.80
C MET A 193 0.26 -23.59 15.45
N SER A 194 -1.00 -23.28 15.26
CA SER A 194 -1.47 -21.93 14.99
C SER A 194 -1.70 -21.09 16.24
N GLY A 195 -1.65 -21.72 17.45
CA GLY A 195 -1.83 -21.08 18.75
C GLY A 195 -3.28 -20.62 19.00
N VAL A 196 -4.27 -21.33 18.46
CA VAL A 196 -5.70 -20.98 18.57
C VAL A 196 -6.58 -22.20 18.76
N THR A 197 -7.82 -22.01 19.17
CA THR A 197 -8.82 -23.10 19.28
C THR A 197 -9.20 -23.63 17.89
N LYS A 198 -9.62 -24.89 17.80
CA LYS A 198 -10.08 -25.53 16.56
C LYS A 198 -11.21 -24.75 15.90
N GLN A 199 -12.19 -24.28 16.68
CA GLN A 199 -13.31 -23.51 16.16
C GLN A 199 -12.84 -22.21 15.53
N HIS A 200 -11.96 -21.47 16.20
CA HIS A 200 -11.39 -20.24 15.68
C HIS A 200 -10.56 -20.48 14.42
N PHE A 201 -9.71 -21.51 14.42
CA PHE A 201 -8.90 -21.93 13.28
C PHE A 201 -9.79 -22.25 12.05
N CYS A 202 -10.80 -23.12 12.22
CA CYS A 202 -11.70 -23.51 11.14
C CYS A 202 -12.44 -22.32 10.53
N ARG A 203 -12.94 -21.41 11.39
CA ARG A 203 -13.64 -20.21 10.94
C ARG A 203 -12.73 -19.31 10.10
N VAL A 204 -11.56 -18.96 10.63
CA VAL A 204 -10.62 -18.09 9.93
C VAL A 204 -10.09 -18.73 8.66
N PHE A 205 -9.75 -20.02 8.69
CA PHE A 205 -9.28 -20.74 7.50
C PHE A 205 -10.36 -20.74 6.40
N LYS A 206 -11.61 -21.03 6.74
CA LYS A 206 -12.72 -21.02 5.78
C LYS A 206 -13.01 -19.62 5.22
N GLU A 207 -12.94 -18.58 6.05
CA GLU A 207 -13.11 -17.18 5.62
C GLU A 207 -12.05 -16.76 4.60
N GLN A 208 -10.78 -17.15 4.82
CA GLN A 208 -9.64 -16.74 4.01
C GLN A 208 -9.43 -17.62 2.76
N MET A 209 -9.59 -18.95 2.93
CA MET A 209 -9.31 -19.92 1.85
C MET A 209 -10.55 -20.36 1.09
N ARG A 210 -11.77 -19.92 1.54
CA ARG A 210 -13.07 -20.31 0.96
C ARG A 210 -13.34 -21.81 0.97
N MET A 211 -12.59 -22.57 1.78
CA MET A 211 -12.73 -24.02 1.99
C MET A 211 -12.29 -24.42 3.39
N ARG A 212 -12.68 -25.62 3.84
CA ARG A 212 -12.30 -26.14 5.16
C ARG A 212 -10.84 -26.62 5.17
N PRO A 213 -10.12 -26.59 6.34
CA PRO A 213 -8.73 -27.02 6.43
C PRO A 213 -8.48 -28.44 5.91
N MET A 214 -9.31 -29.40 6.30
CA MET A 214 -9.15 -30.80 5.87
C MET A 214 -9.49 -31.02 4.39
N GLU A 215 -10.39 -30.23 3.84
CA GLU A 215 -10.66 -30.21 2.40
C GLU A 215 -9.45 -29.68 1.63
N TYR A 216 -8.82 -28.61 2.13
CA TYR A 216 -7.58 -28.08 1.56
C TYR A 216 -6.46 -29.14 1.60
N LEU A 217 -6.26 -29.80 2.76
CA LEU A 217 -5.28 -30.88 2.90
C LEU A 217 -5.52 -32.01 1.90
N ALA A 218 -6.79 -32.44 1.73
CA ALA A 218 -7.15 -33.49 0.77
C ALA A 218 -6.82 -33.12 -0.68
N ARG A 219 -6.92 -31.84 -1.05
CA ARG A 219 -6.54 -31.33 -2.39
C ARG A 219 -5.02 -31.24 -2.61
N GLN A 220 -4.24 -31.21 -1.52
CA GLN A 220 -2.77 -31.16 -1.61
C GLN A 220 -2.15 -32.56 -1.72
N ARG A 221 -2.90 -33.61 -1.41
CA ARG A 221 -2.51 -35.03 -1.57
C ARG A 221 -2.80 -35.52 -2.99
#